data_53763c660c5dd799b12a8730c0c70fbd
#
_entry.id   53763c660c5dd799b12a8730c0c70fbd
#
_cell.length_a   1.000
_cell.length_b   1.000
_cell.length_c   1.000
_cell.angle_alpha   90.00
_cell.angle_beta   90.00
_cell.angle_gamma   90.00
#
_symmetry.space_group_name_H-M   'P 1'
#
loop_
_entity.id
_entity.type
_entity.pdbx_description
1 polymer ?
#
loop_
_entity_poly.entity_id
_entity_poly.type
_entity_poly.pdbx_seq_one_letter_code
_entity_poly.pdbx_strand_id
1 'polypeptide(L)'
;MILEDKVKRSVALIFSAVFLSLVIGAWAQDKTPLVLEQSISLPELHDGDFDHFVADVAGNRLFATAEENSKVLVFDLKTNKLAHTIDDLKAPHSMLYRADLKKLFVVDGDLGEVKIYDTDSYKSAGSVKLREGADASSYDPKTKYLYVVNGGKDAKLPNAYITVVDTTTVKTVGEIKIDSNDVEGMALEKASPRMFVDIRGNNSVEVFDRDKRTLIATWSVAQDAKKPTAIALDEESHRLFVGTRDPAKLIVLDTESGKAVTSMAATAMVDDMTYDGGSKRVYFAGTLFIDVFQQRDADHYDRIGHVPTSFRAKTAILIPELNRYYLAVPHHETQSAEVRVYKVLP
;
A
#
# COMPACT_ATOMS: atom_id res chain seq x y z
N MET A 1 26.05 65.45 -78.25
CA MET A 1 24.76 65.94 -78.60
C MET A 1 23.81 64.74 -78.35
N ILE A 2 23.60 64.36 -77.22
CA ILE A 2 22.64 63.43 -76.69
C ILE A 2 22.54 63.64 -75.21
N LEU A 3 21.40 64.10 -74.72
CA LEU A 3 21.11 64.31 -73.30
C LEU A 3 20.84 62.99 -72.61
N GLU A 4 21.51 62.75 -71.50
CA GLU A 4 21.21 61.69 -70.57
C GLU A 4 20.22 62.16 -69.48
N ASP A 5 19.07 61.53 -69.45
CA ASP A 5 18.07 61.76 -68.39
C ASP A 5 18.28 60.68 -67.33
N LYS A 6 18.65 61.11 -66.10
CA LYS A 6 18.77 60.27 -64.91
C LYS A 6 17.45 60.23 -64.16
N VAL A 7 16.76 59.10 -64.28
CA VAL A 7 15.58 58.82 -63.41
C VAL A 7 16.08 58.22 -62.07
N LYS A 8 15.89 58.98 -61.00
CA LYS A 8 16.10 58.46 -59.62
C LYS A 8 14.89 57.62 -59.23
N ARG A 9 15.09 56.32 -59.02
CA ARG A 9 14.13 55.47 -58.36
C ARG A 9 14.44 55.40 -56.85
N SER A 10 13.57 55.98 -56.01
CA SER A 10 13.60 55.80 -54.56
C SER A 10 13.01 54.41 -54.22
N VAL A 11 13.80 53.53 -53.62
CA VAL A 11 13.38 52.27 -53.08
C VAL A 11 13.01 52.50 -51.63
N ALA A 12 11.70 52.44 -51.31
CA ALA A 12 11.22 52.44 -49.92
C ALA A 12 11.36 51.02 -49.38
N LEU A 13 12.24 50.81 -48.42
CA LEU A 13 12.35 49.56 -47.62
C LEU A 13 11.23 49.58 -46.55
N ILE A 14 10.23 48.75 -46.71
CA ILE A 14 9.23 48.45 -45.66
C ILE A 14 9.82 47.37 -44.76
N PHE A 15 10.23 47.74 -43.55
CA PHE A 15 10.56 46.82 -42.48
C PHE A 15 9.26 46.28 -41.86
N SER A 16 8.85 45.06 -42.27
CA SER A 16 7.83 44.33 -41.56
C SER A 16 8.44 43.69 -40.31
N ALA A 17 8.19 44.29 -39.15
CA ALA A 17 8.50 43.67 -37.86
C ALA A 17 7.49 42.56 -37.58
N VAL A 18 7.92 41.32 -37.77
CA VAL A 18 7.15 40.14 -37.32
C VAL A 18 7.37 40.02 -35.81
N PHE A 19 6.38 40.44 -35.04
CA PHE A 19 6.32 40.13 -33.61
C PHE A 19 6.02 38.64 -33.45
N LEU A 20 7.08 37.85 -33.22
CA LEU A 20 6.96 36.44 -32.79
C LEU A 20 6.58 36.46 -31.31
N SER A 21 5.28 36.42 -31.00
CA SER A 21 4.78 36.23 -29.64
C SER A 21 5.13 34.80 -29.20
N LEU A 22 6.23 34.66 -28.46
CA LEU A 22 6.53 33.45 -27.68
C LEU A 22 5.42 33.30 -26.62
N VAL A 23 4.44 32.47 -26.92
CA VAL A 23 3.55 31.92 -25.91
C VAL A 23 4.41 30.98 -25.07
N ILE A 24 5.00 31.49 -24.01
CA ILE A 24 5.57 30.68 -22.94
C ILE A 24 4.37 30.05 -22.26
N GLY A 25 3.97 28.86 -22.74
CA GLY A 25 3.05 28.02 -21.99
C GLY A 25 3.69 27.81 -20.62
N ALA A 26 3.13 28.43 -19.59
CA ALA A 26 3.41 28.08 -18.23
C ALA A 26 3.01 26.61 -18.09
N TRP A 27 3.96 25.72 -18.20
CA TRP A 27 3.79 24.34 -17.78
C TRP A 27 3.49 24.45 -16.30
N ALA A 28 2.23 24.25 -15.91
CA ALA A 28 1.89 24.01 -14.54
C ALA A 28 2.79 22.84 -14.12
N GLN A 29 3.77 23.13 -13.30
CA GLN A 29 4.61 22.11 -12.70
C GLN A 29 3.63 21.28 -11.88
N ASP A 30 3.24 20.11 -12.36
CA ASP A 30 2.38 19.18 -11.64
C ASP A 30 3.03 19.00 -10.27
N LYS A 31 2.40 19.55 -9.24
CA LYS A 31 2.91 19.46 -7.89
C LYS A 31 2.86 18.00 -7.51
N THR A 32 4.01 17.35 -7.50
CA THR A 32 4.11 15.96 -7.06
C THR A 32 3.49 15.86 -5.67
N PRO A 33 2.56 14.92 -5.44
CA PRO A 33 1.90 14.79 -4.14
C PRO A 33 2.83 14.29 -3.03
N LEU A 34 3.98 13.75 -3.40
CA LEU A 34 5.00 13.23 -2.48
C LEU A 34 6.36 13.83 -2.80
N VAL A 35 7.03 14.36 -1.78
CA VAL A 35 8.41 14.91 -1.88
C VAL A 35 9.31 14.16 -0.91
N LEU A 36 10.37 13.54 -1.41
CA LEU A 36 11.36 12.85 -0.59
C LEU A 36 12.03 13.85 0.37
N GLU A 37 11.90 13.62 1.67
CA GLU A 37 12.54 14.43 2.72
C GLU A 37 13.82 13.77 3.24
N GLN A 38 13.82 12.44 3.37
CA GLN A 38 14.92 11.71 4.00
C GLN A 38 14.96 10.26 3.52
N SER A 39 16.18 9.69 3.49
CA SER A 39 16.42 8.25 3.41
C SER A 39 17.11 7.78 4.69
N ILE A 40 16.59 6.71 5.28
CA ILE A 40 17.13 6.05 6.46
C ILE A 40 17.87 4.80 5.99
N SER A 41 19.19 4.85 5.94
CA SER A 41 20.02 3.72 5.47
C SER A 41 19.97 2.52 6.41
N LEU A 42 19.92 1.32 5.85
CA LEU A 42 19.86 0.04 6.56
C LEU A 42 20.95 -0.93 6.04
N PRO A 43 22.24 -0.60 6.24
CA PRO A 43 23.34 -1.33 5.61
C PRO A 43 23.51 -2.77 6.12
N GLU A 44 22.90 -3.10 7.25
CA GLU A 44 22.95 -4.44 7.85
C GLU A 44 21.95 -5.44 7.22
N LEU A 45 21.04 -4.96 6.35
CA LEU A 45 20.10 -5.85 5.67
C LEU A 45 20.70 -6.42 4.40
N HIS A 46 20.55 -7.74 4.21
CA HIS A 46 20.87 -8.41 2.95
C HIS A 46 19.72 -8.33 1.94
N ASP A 47 19.91 -8.88 0.73
CA ASP A 47 18.87 -8.97 -0.30
C ASP A 47 17.64 -9.69 0.28
N GLY A 48 16.48 -9.06 0.12
CA GLY A 48 15.24 -9.57 0.68
C GLY A 48 14.18 -8.49 0.83
N ASP A 49 12.91 -8.88 0.69
CA ASP A 49 11.77 -7.99 0.75
C ASP A 49 11.44 -7.53 2.17
N PHE A 50 10.80 -6.38 2.21
CA PHE A 50 9.93 -5.96 3.31
C PHE A 50 8.50 -6.36 2.99
N ASP A 51 7.65 -6.45 4.04
CA ASP A 51 6.25 -6.77 3.82
C ASP A 51 5.28 -5.68 4.32
N HIS A 52 5.25 -5.33 5.60
CA HIS A 52 4.30 -4.32 6.10
C HIS A 52 4.89 -3.37 7.13
N PHE A 53 4.18 -2.25 7.33
CA PHE A 53 4.43 -1.30 8.41
C PHE A 53 3.24 -1.21 9.36
N VAL A 54 3.51 -0.83 10.62
CA VAL A 54 2.51 -0.32 11.55
C VAL A 54 3.07 0.82 12.37
N ALA A 55 2.26 1.84 12.67
CA ALA A 55 2.68 3.02 13.41
C ALA A 55 2.06 3.10 14.81
N ASP A 56 2.88 3.51 15.77
CA ASP A 56 2.48 4.03 17.06
C ASP A 56 2.84 5.52 17.13
N VAL A 57 1.96 6.34 16.60
CA VAL A 57 2.20 7.80 16.51
C VAL A 57 2.35 8.43 17.87
N ALA A 58 1.53 8.02 18.86
CA ALA A 58 1.58 8.53 20.21
C ALA A 58 2.90 8.19 20.93
N GLY A 59 3.42 6.98 20.73
CA GLY A 59 4.72 6.52 21.24
C GLY A 59 5.90 6.91 20.36
N ASN A 60 5.69 7.61 19.24
CA ASN A 60 6.69 8.00 18.23
C ASN A 60 7.45 6.82 17.64
N ARG A 61 6.77 5.72 17.33
CA ARG A 61 7.40 4.52 16.79
C ARG A 61 6.76 4.11 15.45
N LEU A 62 7.61 3.65 14.56
CA LEU A 62 7.21 2.98 13.33
C LEU A 62 7.86 1.60 13.32
N PHE A 63 7.07 0.57 13.10
CA PHE A 63 7.51 -0.81 12.96
C PHE A 63 7.45 -1.21 11.50
N ALA A 64 8.49 -1.91 11.01
CA ALA A 64 8.56 -2.45 9.66
C ALA A 64 8.99 -3.91 9.71
N THR A 65 8.32 -4.80 9.01
CA THR A 65 8.79 -6.16 8.81
C THR A 65 9.78 -6.19 7.65
N ALA A 66 11.02 -6.58 7.95
CA ALA A 66 12.02 -6.98 6.97
C ALA A 66 11.92 -8.49 6.83
N GLU A 67 10.94 -8.96 6.04
CA GLU A 67 10.45 -10.32 5.96
C GLU A 67 11.59 -11.32 5.75
N GLU A 68 12.27 -11.25 4.59
CA GLU A 68 13.34 -12.17 4.22
C GLU A 68 14.64 -11.95 5.03
N ASN A 69 14.71 -10.89 5.85
CA ASN A 69 15.75 -10.65 6.84
C ASN A 69 15.36 -11.13 8.25
N SER A 70 14.17 -11.72 8.42
CA SER A 70 13.67 -12.31 9.68
C SER A 70 13.62 -11.33 10.85
N LYS A 71 13.25 -10.06 10.59
CA LYS A 71 13.34 -8.97 11.57
C LYS A 71 12.12 -8.07 11.56
N VAL A 72 11.83 -7.49 12.72
CA VAL A 72 11.03 -6.25 12.81
C VAL A 72 11.95 -5.12 13.19
N LEU A 73 11.98 -4.09 12.37
CA LEU A 73 12.74 -2.86 12.60
C LEU A 73 11.84 -1.83 13.29
N VAL A 74 12.38 -1.16 14.31
CA VAL A 74 11.66 -0.13 15.06
C VAL A 74 12.35 1.21 14.83
N PHE A 75 11.64 2.15 14.22
CA PHE A 75 12.14 3.50 13.96
C PHE A 75 11.52 4.51 14.94
N ASP A 76 12.30 5.49 15.34
CA ASP A 76 11.82 6.67 16.05
C ASP A 76 11.28 7.70 15.04
N LEU A 77 9.99 8.04 15.12
CA LEU A 77 9.31 8.94 14.19
C LEU A 77 9.72 10.40 14.29
N LYS A 78 10.36 10.83 15.41
CA LYS A 78 10.85 12.20 15.59
C LYS A 78 12.19 12.40 14.92
N THR A 79 13.07 11.41 15.03
CA THR A 79 14.45 11.48 14.54
C THR A 79 14.62 10.79 13.20
N ASN A 80 13.65 9.98 12.77
CA ASN A 80 13.71 9.08 11.62
C ASN A 80 14.99 8.21 11.66
N LYS A 81 15.25 7.56 12.80
CA LYS A 81 16.40 6.66 12.95
C LYS A 81 15.92 5.29 13.41
N LEU A 82 16.65 4.26 13.00
CA LEU A 82 16.48 2.92 13.56
C LEU A 82 16.84 2.98 15.06
N ALA A 83 15.89 2.62 15.91
CA ALA A 83 16.00 2.65 17.36
C ALA A 83 16.19 1.27 17.97
N HIS A 84 15.59 0.23 17.35
CA HIS A 84 15.65 -1.14 17.85
C HIS A 84 15.36 -2.15 16.73
N THR A 85 15.75 -3.41 16.95
CA THR A 85 15.46 -4.54 16.07
C THR A 85 14.98 -5.72 16.92
N ILE A 86 13.93 -6.41 16.45
CA ILE A 86 13.42 -7.67 17.01
C ILE A 86 13.84 -8.79 16.05
N ASP A 87 14.63 -9.76 16.55
CA ASP A 87 15.34 -10.76 15.72
C ASP A 87 14.82 -12.19 15.86
N ASP A 88 13.96 -12.53 16.83
CA ASP A 88 13.51 -13.90 17.09
C ASP A 88 12.29 -14.30 16.22
N LEU A 89 12.36 -13.98 14.93
CA LEU A 89 11.36 -14.21 13.89
C LEU A 89 11.93 -15.06 12.77
N LYS A 90 11.10 -15.51 11.82
CA LYS A 90 11.54 -16.19 10.60
C LYS A 90 11.09 -15.47 9.32
N ALA A 91 9.80 -15.35 9.12
CA ALA A 91 9.19 -14.60 8.00
C ALA A 91 8.08 -13.71 8.56
N PRO A 92 8.43 -12.56 9.18
CA PRO A 92 7.44 -11.62 9.71
C PRO A 92 6.73 -10.88 8.57
N HIS A 93 5.43 -11.00 8.53
CA HIS A 93 4.53 -10.36 7.57
C HIS A 93 3.77 -9.18 8.19
N SER A 94 2.45 -9.28 8.26
CA SER A 94 1.62 -8.20 8.81
C SER A 94 1.77 -8.04 10.33
N MET A 95 1.42 -6.84 10.80
CA MET A 95 1.52 -6.50 12.22
C MET A 95 0.29 -5.75 12.71
N LEU A 96 0.02 -5.87 14.01
CA LEU A 96 -0.95 -5.04 14.73
C LEU A 96 -0.31 -4.46 15.98
N TYR A 97 -0.35 -3.14 16.15
CA TYR A 97 -0.04 -2.50 17.41
C TYR A 97 -1.31 -2.23 18.25
N ARG A 98 -1.36 -2.76 19.46
CA ARG A 98 -2.42 -2.54 20.43
C ARG A 98 -1.91 -1.59 21.52
N ALA A 99 -2.21 -0.28 21.36
CA ALA A 99 -1.76 0.78 22.29
C ALA A 99 -2.27 0.58 23.72
N ASP A 100 -3.52 0.13 23.86
CA ASP A 100 -4.16 -0.14 25.15
C ASP A 100 -3.52 -1.31 25.93
N LEU A 101 -2.86 -2.23 25.22
CA LEU A 101 -2.13 -3.35 25.82
C LEU A 101 -0.61 -3.13 25.83
N LYS A 102 -0.10 -2.10 25.15
CA LYS A 102 1.32 -1.89 24.84
C LYS A 102 1.95 -3.13 24.21
N LYS A 103 1.26 -3.73 23.24
CA LYS A 103 1.69 -4.96 22.59
C LYS A 103 1.73 -4.83 21.08
N LEU A 104 2.78 -5.38 20.47
CA LEU A 104 2.91 -5.60 19.05
C LEU A 104 2.64 -7.08 18.77
N PHE A 105 1.66 -7.34 17.91
CA PHE A 105 1.35 -8.65 17.36
C PHE A 105 2.02 -8.74 15.99
N VAL A 106 2.85 -9.75 15.76
CA VAL A 106 3.58 -9.96 14.52
C VAL A 106 3.15 -11.31 13.95
N VAL A 107 2.59 -11.31 12.77
CA VAL A 107 2.27 -12.54 12.03
C VAL A 107 3.55 -13.07 11.42
N ASP A 108 3.91 -14.32 11.73
CA ASP A 108 5.11 -14.97 11.22
C ASP A 108 4.73 -16.20 10.40
N GLY A 109 4.97 -16.11 9.09
CA GLY A 109 4.53 -17.10 8.12
C GLY A 109 5.22 -18.45 8.27
N ASP A 110 6.53 -18.44 8.40
CA ASP A 110 7.33 -19.67 8.52
C ASP A 110 7.19 -20.34 9.90
N LEU A 111 6.97 -19.56 10.95
CA LEU A 111 6.69 -20.12 12.27
C LEU A 111 5.24 -20.61 12.38
N GLY A 112 4.33 -20.15 11.51
CA GLY A 112 2.89 -20.41 11.61
C GLY A 112 2.35 -19.94 12.95
N GLU A 113 2.60 -18.69 13.32
CA GLU A 113 2.09 -18.12 14.56
C GLU A 113 1.96 -16.58 14.50
N VAL A 114 1.16 -16.05 15.40
CA VAL A 114 1.21 -14.64 15.76
C VAL A 114 2.06 -14.51 17.01
N LYS A 115 3.26 -13.93 16.89
CA LYS A 115 4.13 -13.60 18.03
C LYS A 115 3.72 -12.28 18.64
N ILE A 116 3.85 -12.17 19.94
CA ILE A 116 3.42 -11.00 20.70
C ILE A 116 4.62 -10.46 21.47
N TYR A 117 4.85 -9.15 21.35
CA TYR A 117 5.92 -8.45 22.03
C TYR A 117 5.38 -7.35 22.91
N ASP A 118 5.96 -7.20 24.09
CA ASP A 118 5.78 -6.00 24.91
C ASP A 118 6.56 -4.84 24.28
N THR A 119 5.91 -3.71 24.04
CA THR A 119 6.54 -2.61 23.27
C THR A 119 7.37 -1.65 24.12
N ASP A 120 7.40 -1.77 25.44
CA ASP A 120 8.32 -1.03 26.29
C ASP A 120 9.67 -1.74 26.40
N SER A 121 9.69 -3.08 26.36
CA SER A 121 10.90 -3.90 26.52
C SER A 121 11.33 -4.65 25.26
N TYR A 122 10.47 -4.73 24.24
CA TYR A 122 10.61 -5.56 23.03
C TYR A 122 10.81 -7.05 23.28
N LYS A 123 10.45 -7.52 24.48
CA LYS A 123 10.54 -8.95 24.84
C LYS A 123 9.27 -9.69 24.44
N SER A 124 9.44 -10.97 24.09
CA SER A 124 8.31 -11.85 23.81
C SER A 124 7.34 -11.90 25.02
N ALA A 125 6.06 -11.73 24.73
CA ALA A 125 4.95 -11.76 25.68
C ALA A 125 3.96 -12.91 25.39
N GLY A 126 4.31 -13.83 24.48
CA GLY A 126 3.51 -14.97 24.10
C GLY A 126 3.36 -15.15 22.61
N SER A 127 2.59 -16.17 22.21
CA SER A 127 2.21 -16.38 20.82
C SER A 127 0.87 -17.11 20.69
N VAL A 128 0.28 -17.09 19.51
CA VAL A 128 -0.89 -17.88 19.10
C VAL A 128 -0.50 -18.71 17.89
N LYS A 129 -0.67 -20.04 17.98
CA LYS A 129 -0.40 -20.94 16.87
C LYS A 129 -1.43 -20.80 15.76
N LEU A 130 -0.94 -20.78 14.53
CA LEU A 130 -1.64 -20.82 13.27
C LEU A 130 -1.09 -21.96 12.40
N ARG A 131 -1.54 -22.02 11.14
CA ARG A 131 -0.81 -22.80 10.12
C ARG A 131 0.37 -21.98 9.60
N GLU A 132 1.37 -22.63 9.03
CA GLU A 132 2.40 -22.00 8.22
C GLU A 132 1.76 -21.21 7.06
N GLY A 133 2.50 -20.29 6.45
CA GLY A 133 1.97 -19.38 5.43
C GLY A 133 0.99 -18.34 6.02
N ALA A 134 1.21 -17.95 7.27
CA ALA A 134 0.46 -16.86 7.87
C ALA A 134 1.00 -15.52 7.34
N ASP A 135 0.11 -14.66 6.83
CA ASP A 135 0.48 -13.50 6.03
C ASP A 135 -0.41 -12.28 6.35
N ALA A 136 -1.29 -11.89 5.44
CA ALA A 136 -2.13 -10.72 5.58
C ALA A 136 -3.04 -10.78 6.82
N SER A 137 -3.21 -9.66 7.48
CA SER A 137 -4.12 -9.57 8.61
C SER A 137 -4.90 -8.26 8.65
N SER A 138 -6.05 -8.30 9.31
CA SER A 138 -6.86 -7.11 9.56
C SER A 138 -7.49 -7.16 10.95
N TYR A 139 -7.55 -6.01 11.61
CA TYR A 139 -8.02 -5.90 12.99
C TYR A 139 -9.36 -5.20 13.09
N ASP A 140 -10.29 -5.80 13.84
CA ASP A 140 -11.56 -5.19 14.20
C ASP A 140 -11.47 -4.58 15.62
N PRO A 141 -11.43 -3.25 15.75
CA PRO A 141 -11.33 -2.60 17.05
C PRO A 141 -12.58 -2.76 17.91
N LYS A 142 -13.74 -3.11 17.34
CA LYS A 142 -15.00 -3.31 18.06
C LYS A 142 -15.00 -4.64 18.81
N THR A 143 -14.60 -5.72 18.12
CA THR A 143 -14.56 -7.07 18.71
C THR A 143 -13.21 -7.40 19.36
N LYS A 144 -12.15 -6.62 19.07
CA LYS A 144 -10.76 -6.91 19.43
C LYS A 144 -10.18 -8.15 18.74
N TYR A 145 -10.77 -8.55 17.61
CA TYR A 145 -10.33 -9.70 16.84
C TYR A 145 -9.36 -9.30 15.74
N LEU A 146 -8.30 -10.08 15.62
CA LEU A 146 -7.36 -10.06 14.50
C LEU A 146 -7.70 -11.22 13.57
N TYR A 147 -8.01 -10.92 12.33
CA TYR A 147 -8.25 -11.88 11.27
C TYR A 147 -6.95 -12.09 10.52
N VAL A 148 -6.46 -13.33 10.43
CA VAL A 148 -5.15 -13.65 9.85
C VAL A 148 -5.32 -14.70 8.77
N VAL A 149 -4.92 -14.39 7.53
CA VAL A 149 -4.78 -15.38 6.45
C VAL A 149 -3.64 -16.32 6.79
N ASN A 150 -3.85 -17.63 6.67
CA ASN A 150 -2.82 -18.64 6.90
C ASN A 150 -3.13 -19.93 6.14
N GLY A 151 -2.17 -20.83 6.03
CA GLY A 151 -2.29 -22.02 5.20
C GLY A 151 -2.01 -21.73 3.73
N GLY A 152 -2.76 -22.34 2.83
CA GLY A 152 -2.63 -22.10 1.39
C GLY A 152 -1.34 -22.62 0.77
N LYS A 153 -0.88 -21.92 -0.28
CA LYS A 153 0.25 -22.34 -1.12
C LYS A 153 1.55 -22.46 -0.33
N ASP A 154 1.81 -21.53 0.59
CA ASP A 154 3.07 -21.47 1.34
C ASP A 154 3.15 -22.59 2.39
N ALA A 155 2.02 -23.01 2.93
CA ALA A 155 1.87 -24.22 3.74
C ALA A 155 1.70 -25.50 2.90
N LYS A 156 1.71 -25.42 1.56
CA LYS A 156 1.45 -26.53 0.64
C LYS A 156 0.07 -27.18 0.86
N LEU A 157 -0.90 -26.41 1.27
CA LEU A 157 -2.28 -26.83 1.49
C LEU A 157 -3.17 -26.41 0.30
N PRO A 158 -4.22 -27.20 -0.03
CA PRO A 158 -5.13 -26.86 -1.13
C PRO A 158 -6.03 -25.66 -0.82
N ASN A 159 -6.15 -25.30 0.45
CA ASN A 159 -7.01 -24.21 0.93
C ASN A 159 -6.22 -23.27 1.87
N ALA A 160 -6.54 -21.99 1.79
CA ALA A 160 -6.20 -21.03 2.83
C ALA A 160 -7.31 -20.94 3.89
N TYR A 161 -7.00 -20.29 4.98
CA TYR A 161 -7.90 -20.07 6.10
C TYR A 161 -7.72 -18.65 6.63
N ILE A 162 -8.80 -18.06 7.15
CA ILE A 162 -8.73 -16.87 7.97
C ILE A 162 -8.98 -17.30 9.42
N THR A 163 -7.92 -17.33 10.20
CA THR A 163 -8.00 -17.63 11.64
C THR A 163 -8.33 -16.35 12.40
N VAL A 164 -9.30 -16.42 13.31
CA VAL A 164 -9.75 -15.31 14.15
C VAL A 164 -9.09 -15.42 15.51
N VAL A 165 -8.25 -14.43 15.84
CA VAL A 165 -7.51 -14.35 17.10
C VAL A 165 -8.10 -13.25 17.97
N ASP A 166 -8.56 -13.59 19.18
CA ASP A 166 -8.89 -12.60 20.21
C ASP A 166 -7.57 -12.05 20.78
N THR A 167 -7.27 -10.79 20.47
CA THR A 167 -6.03 -10.14 20.88
C THR A 167 -5.98 -9.77 22.37
N THR A 168 -7.11 -9.85 23.08
CA THR A 168 -7.19 -9.60 24.53
C THR A 168 -6.87 -10.86 25.33
N THR A 169 -7.45 -11.99 24.92
CA THR A 169 -7.24 -13.29 25.58
C THR A 169 -6.08 -14.08 25.01
N VAL A 170 -5.54 -13.64 23.87
CA VAL A 170 -4.43 -14.30 23.12
C VAL A 170 -4.82 -15.74 22.75
N LYS A 171 -6.02 -15.91 22.18
CA LYS A 171 -6.56 -17.21 21.79
C LYS A 171 -7.23 -17.17 20.43
N THR A 172 -7.16 -18.26 19.70
CA THR A 172 -8.00 -18.50 18.52
C THR A 172 -9.46 -18.69 18.96
N VAL A 173 -10.38 -17.96 18.33
CA VAL A 173 -11.82 -18.00 18.61
C VAL A 173 -12.65 -18.50 17.44
N GLY A 174 -12.03 -18.74 16.30
CA GLY A 174 -12.70 -19.29 15.14
C GLY A 174 -11.85 -19.27 13.87
N GLU A 175 -12.45 -19.77 12.82
CA GLU A 175 -11.81 -19.93 11.53
C GLU A 175 -12.82 -19.84 10.39
N ILE A 176 -12.39 -19.30 9.25
CA ILE A 176 -13.11 -19.30 7.98
C ILE A 176 -12.24 -20.03 6.96
N LYS A 177 -12.75 -21.10 6.35
CA LYS A 177 -12.07 -21.79 5.26
C LYS A 177 -12.30 -21.02 3.96
N ILE A 178 -11.23 -20.80 3.18
CA ILE A 178 -11.26 -20.22 1.86
C ILE A 178 -11.06 -21.32 0.81
N ASP A 179 -11.89 -21.36 -0.21
CA ASP A 179 -11.78 -22.35 -1.29
C ASP A 179 -10.79 -21.89 -2.39
N SER A 180 -9.61 -21.50 -1.92
CA SER A 180 -8.44 -21.12 -2.71
C SER A 180 -7.20 -21.28 -1.84
N ASN A 181 -6.06 -21.55 -2.44
CA ASN A 181 -4.79 -21.61 -1.75
C ASN A 181 -3.92 -20.35 -1.93
N ASP A 182 -4.40 -19.35 -2.66
CA ASP A 182 -3.67 -18.10 -2.93
C ASP A 182 -4.59 -16.92 -2.58
N VAL A 183 -4.39 -16.37 -1.38
CA VAL A 183 -5.22 -15.33 -0.75
C VAL A 183 -4.28 -14.24 -0.26
N GLU A 184 -4.68 -12.99 -0.42
CA GLU A 184 -3.86 -11.80 -0.13
C GLU A 184 -4.58 -10.82 0.80
N GLY A 185 -4.65 -9.55 0.42
CA GLY A 185 -5.18 -8.47 1.25
C GLY A 185 -6.63 -8.64 1.70
N MET A 186 -6.96 -8.03 2.84
CA MET A 186 -8.33 -7.94 3.32
C MET A 186 -8.67 -6.57 3.87
N ALA A 187 -9.93 -6.14 3.71
CA ALA A 187 -10.48 -4.92 4.27
C ALA A 187 -11.74 -5.21 5.08
N LEU A 188 -11.86 -4.59 6.25
CA LEU A 188 -13.00 -4.75 7.15
C LEU A 188 -13.88 -3.51 7.10
N GLU A 189 -15.18 -3.71 6.88
CA GLU A 189 -16.15 -2.63 7.02
C GLU A 189 -16.43 -2.36 8.51
N LYS A 190 -16.50 -1.10 8.90
CA LYS A 190 -16.73 -0.70 10.31
C LYS A 190 -18.20 -0.68 10.68
N ALA A 191 -19.05 -0.24 9.73
CA ALA A 191 -20.50 -0.11 9.93
C ALA A 191 -21.24 -1.45 9.89
N SER A 192 -20.68 -2.45 9.19
CA SER A 192 -21.29 -3.78 9.04
C SER A 192 -20.27 -4.90 9.30
N PRO A 193 -20.69 -6.16 9.46
CA PRO A 193 -19.76 -7.27 9.62
C PRO A 193 -19.12 -7.74 8.32
N ARG A 194 -19.23 -7.00 7.20
CA ARG A 194 -18.61 -7.40 5.94
C ARG A 194 -17.08 -7.33 6.01
N MET A 195 -16.46 -8.33 5.41
CA MET A 195 -15.02 -8.43 5.20
C MET A 195 -14.80 -8.75 3.73
N PHE A 196 -14.00 -7.94 3.05
CA PHE A 196 -13.61 -8.12 1.67
C PHE A 196 -12.22 -8.74 1.63
N VAL A 197 -12.03 -9.78 0.83
CA VAL A 197 -10.78 -10.54 0.77
C VAL A 197 -10.38 -10.77 -0.68
N ASP A 198 -9.15 -10.42 -1.02
CA ASP A 198 -8.57 -10.66 -2.34
C ASP A 198 -8.20 -12.13 -2.49
N ILE A 199 -8.89 -12.82 -3.40
CA ILE A 199 -8.61 -14.22 -3.74
C ILE A 199 -7.81 -14.24 -5.05
N ARG A 200 -6.49 -14.19 -4.91
CA ARG A 200 -5.58 -14.15 -6.06
C ARG A 200 -5.72 -15.38 -6.95
N GLY A 201 -5.86 -16.56 -6.35
CA GLY A 201 -6.00 -17.82 -7.07
C GLY A 201 -7.23 -17.89 -7.98
N ASN A 202 -8.32 -17.22 -7.61
CA ASN A 202 -9.59 -17.21 -8.33
C ASN A 202 -9.83 -15.92 -9.14
N ASN A 203 -8.94 -14.94 -9.03
CA ASN A 203 -9.10 -13.60 -9.62
C ASN A 203 -10.43 -12.94 -9.21
N SER A 204 -10.72 -12.96 -7.91
CA SER A 204 -11.97 -12.46 -7.34
C SER A 204 -11.73 -11.75 -6.00
N VAL A 205 -12.73 -10.98 -5.60
CA VAL A 205 -12.91 -10.53 -4.21
C VAL A 205 -14.03 -11.38 -3.62
N GLU A 206 -13.79 -12.01 -2.49
CA GLU A 206 -14.81 -12.69 -1.72
C GLU A 206 -15.26 -11.81 -0.55
N VAL A 207 -16.58 -11.79 -0.32
CA VAL A 207 -17.21 -11.01 0.75
C VAL A 207 -17.73 -11.98 1.80
N PHE A 208 -17.25 -11.82 3.04
CA PHE A 208 -17.66 -12.64 4.18
C PHE A 208 -18.45 -11.84 5.21
N ASP A 209 -19.40 -12.50 5.84
CA ASP A 209 -19.98 -12.04 7.11
C ASP A 209 -19.07 -12.52 8.26
N ARG A 210 -18.41 -11.61 8.95
CA ARG A 210 -17.45 -11.92 10.02
C ARG A 210 -18.10 -12.53 11.25
N ASP A 211 -19.33 -12.12 11.57
CA ASP A 211 -20.06 -12.60 12.74
C ASP A 211 -20.53 -14.04 12.54
N LYS A 212 -21.05 -14.34 11.34
CA LYS A 212 -21.50 -15.68 10.97
C LYS A 212 -20.37 -16.57 10.44
N ARG A 213 -19.25 -15.97 10.02
CA ARG A 213 -18.10 -16.65 9.40
C ARG A 213 -18.50 -17.39 8.10
N THR A 214 -19.32 -16.76 7.30
CA THR A 214 -19.86 -17.33 6.06
C THR A 214 -19.57 -16.44 4.86
N LEU A 215 -19.32 -17.07 3.71
CA LEU A 215 -19.25 -16.38 2.43
C LEU A 215 -20.65 -15.84 2.06
N ILE A 216 -20.73 -14.56 1.66
CA ILE A 216 -21.95 -13.89 1.22
C ILE A 216 -21.96 -13.61 -0.28
N ALA A 217 -20.79 -13.29 -0.87
CA ALA A 217 -20.66 -12.98 -2.28
C ALA A 217 -19.26 -13.28 -2.81
N THR A 218 -19.18 -13.53 -4.12
CA THR A 218 -17.91 -13.63 -4.86
C THR A 218 -18.00 -12.70 -6.06
N TRP A 219 -17.06 -11.75 -6.18
CA TRP A 219 -17.00 -10.76 -7.24
C TRP A 219 -15.79 -10.99 -8.12
N SER A 220 -16.02 -11.42 -9.36
CA SER A 220 -14.94 -11.66 -10.30
C SER A 220 -14.34 -10.33 -10.79
N VAL A 221 -13.02 -10.20 -10.73
CA VAL A 221 -12.26 -9.10 -11.35
C VAL A 221 -11.56 -9.56 -12.64
N ALA A 222 -11.74 -10.80 -13.04
CA ALA A 222 -11.03 -11.43 -14.17
C ALA A 222 -11.29 -10.78 -15.53
N GLN A 223 -12.36 -10.01 -15.69
CA GLN A 223 -12.64 -9.26 -16.91
C GLN A 223 -11.74 -8.02 -17.05
N ASP A 224 -11.34 -7.44 -15.94
CA ASP A 224 -10.51 -6.23 -15.89
C ASP A 224 -9.02 -6.56 -15.74
N ALA A 225 -8.71 -7.48 -14.84
CA ALA A 225 -7.34 -7.92 -14.55
C ALA A 225 -7.32 -9.22 -13.73
N LYS A 226 -6.13 -9.70 -13.40
CA LYS A 226 -5.87 -10.89 -12.59
C LYS A 226 -4.97 -10.55 -11.41
N LYS A 227 -4.86 -11.49 -10.48
CA LYS A 227 -4.00 -11.40 -9.30
C LYS A 227 -4.32 -10.17 -8.46
N PRO A 228 -5.55 -10.03 -7.93
CA PRO A 228 -5.84 -9.04 -6.90
C PRO A 228 -4.92 -9.29 -5.71
N THR A 229 -4.34 -8.23 -5.15
CA THR A 229 -3.29 -8.34 -4.13
C THR A 229 -3.46 -7.32 -3.02
N ALA A 230 -3.67 -6.06 -3.36
CA ALA A 230 -3.82 -4.98 -2.40
C ALA A 230 -5.24 -4.47 -2.39
N ILE A 231 -5.78 -4.18 -1.20
CA ILE A 231 -7.16 -3.78 -1.03
C ILE A 231 -7.28 -2.62 -0.05
N ALA A 232 -8.13 -1.64 -0.35
CA ALA A 232 -8.49 -0.54 0.55
C ALA A 232 -9.98 -0.19 0.40
N LEU A 233 -10.56 0.41 1.43
CA LEU A 233 -11.99 0.67 1.49
C LEU A 233 -12.28 2.16 1.75
N ASP A 234 -13.10 2.76 0.89
CA ASP A 234 -13.84 3.99 1.15
C ASP A 234 -15.28 3.62 1.56
N GLU A 235 -15.47 3.47 2.85
CA GLU A 235 -16.76 3.05 3.41
C GLU A 235 -17.83 4.14 3.21
N GLU A 236 -17.44 5.42 3.25
CA GLU A 236 -18.36 6.55 3.10
C GLU A 236 -18.99 6.60 1.70
N SER A 237 -18.18 6.35 0.66
CA SER A 237 -18.65 6.37 -0.73
C SER A 237 -19.06 4.99 -1.24
N HIS A 238 -19.01 3.95 -0.41
CA HIS A 238 -19.27 2.55 -0.81
C HIS A 238 -18.35 2.07 -1.95
N ARG A 239 -17.04 2.36 -1.86
CA ARG A 239 -16.05 1.99 -2.89
C ARG A 239 -14.94 1.13 -2.30
N LEU A 240 -14.71 0.01 -2.97
CA LEU A 240 -13.59 -0.89 -2.67
C LEU A 240 -12.54 -0.74 -3.75
N PHE A 241 -11.33 -0.40 -3.34
CA PHE A 241 -10.16 -0.30 -4.20
C PHE A 241 -9.44 -1.64 -4.21
N VAL A 242 -9.18 -2.18 -5.41
CA VAL A 242 -8.50 -3.45 -5.63
C VAL A 242 -7.30 -3.22 -6.52
N GLY A 243 -6.12 -3.47 -6.00
CA GLY A 243 -4.86 -3.42 -6.73
C GLY A 243 -4.54 -4.77 -7.34
N THR A 244 -4.32 -4.83 -8.65
CA THR A 244 -4.04 -6.07 -9.39
C THR A 244 -2.63 -6.06 -9.98
N ARG A 245 -2.09 -7.26 -10.28
CA ARG A 245 -0.73 -7.41 -10.84
C ARG A 245 -0.68 -7.81 -12.32
N ASP A 246 -1.79 -8.27 -12.95
CA ASP A 246 -1.78 -8.79 -14.31
C ASP A 246 -3.08 -8.47 -15.09
N PRO A 247 -3.12 -7.41 -15.91
CA PRO A 247 -2.18 -6.29 -15.89
C PRO A 247 -2.30 -5.49 -14.59
N ALA A 248 -1.26 -4.68 -14.29
CA ALA A 248 -1.28 -3.83 -13.11
C ALA A 248 -2.31 -2.72 -13.25
N LYS A 249 -3.31 -2.73 -12.36
CA LYS A 249 -4.43 -1.77 -12.34
C LYS A 249 -4.87 -1.45 -10.92
N LEU A 250 -5.43 -0.27 -10.76
CA LEU A 250 -6.37 0.05 -9.69
C LEU A 250 -7.79 -0.16 -10.25
N ILE A 251 -8.54 -1.09 -9.67
CA ILE A 251 -9.96 -1.32 -9.96
C ILE A 251 -10.76 -0.76 -8.81
N VAL A 252 -11.83 -0.04 -9.10
CA VAL A 252 -12.77 0.48 -8.10
C VAL A 252 -14.07 -0.29 -8.23
N LEU A 253 -14.46 -1.00 -7.17
CA LEU A 253 -15.71 -1.74 -7.11
C LEU A 253 -16.73 -1.00 -6.24
N ASP A 254 -17.99 -1.10 -6.61
CA ASP A 254 -19.12 -0.73 -5.77
C ASP A 254 -19.37 -1.82 -4.72
N THR A 255 -19.39 -1.49 -3.43
CA THR A 255 -19.44 -2.45 -2.33
C THR A 255 -20.82 -3.11 -2.13
N GLU A 256 -21.85 -2.61 -2.80
CA GLU A 256 -23.19 -3.22 -2.73
C GLU A 256 -23.41 -4.25 -3.83
N SER A 257 -22.92 -3.97 -5.03
CA SER A 257 -23.13 -4.81 -6.21
C SER A 257 -21.93 -5.65 -6.61
N GLY A 258 -20.72 -5.29 -6.17
CA GLY A 258 -19.45 -5.88 -6.61
C GLY A 258 -19.07 -5.55 -8.05
N LYS A 259 -19.77 -4.61 -8.70
CA LYS A 259 -19.49 -4.22 -10.07
C LYS A 259 -18.33 -3.23 -10.11
N ALA A 260 -17.47 -3.39 -11.10
CA ALA A 260 -16.43 -2.39 -11.40
C ALA A 260 -17.08 -1.09 -11.86
N VAL A 261 -16.77 0.00 -11.16
CA VAL A 261 -17.19 1.37 -11.49
C VAL A 261 -16.21 1.97 -12.49
N THR A 262 -14.93 1.81 -12.21
CA THR A 262 -13.84 2.25 -13.09
C THR A 262 -12.58 1.42 -12.85
N SER A 263 -11.66 1.46 -13.82
CA SER A 263 -10.32 0.88 -13.65
C SER A 263 -9.27 1.73 -14.34
N MET A 264 -8.07 1.81 -13.75
CA MET A 264 -6.97 2.64 -14.22
C MET A 264 -5.68 1.83 -14.23
N ALA A 265 -4.81 2.11 -15.23
CA ALA A 265 -3.46 1.56 -15.21
C ALA A 265 -2.71 2.08 -13.97
N ALA A 266 -1.97 1.21 -13.30
CA ALA A 266 -1.21 1.53 -12.11
C ALA A 266 0.19 0.92 -12.18
N THR A 267 1.05 1.28 -11.22
CA THR A 267 2.40 0.71 -11.12
C THR A 267 2.35 -0.80 -10.88
N ALA A 268 3.38 -1.50 -11.36
CA ALA A 268 3.44 -2.96 -11.28
C ALA A 268 3.78 -3.46 -9.87
N MET A 269 3.44 -4.72 -9.60
CA MET A 269 3.80 -5.43 -8.37
C MET A 269 3.34 -4.73 -7.09
N VAL A 270 2.11 -4.20 -7.12
CA VAL A 270 1.50 -3.61 -5.92
C VAL A 270 1.50 -4.60 -4.75
N ASP A 271 1.74 -4.05 -3.56
CA ASP A 271 1.63 -4.75 -2.28
C ASP A 271 0.83 -3.93 -1.28
N ASP A 272 1.29 -2.73 -0.97
CA ASP A 272 0.54 -1.83 -0.10
C ASP A 272 -0.28 -0.79 -0.87
N MET A 273 -1.51 -0.65 -0.45
CA MET A 273 -2.43 0.38 -0.92
C MET A 273 -3.17 1.00 0.28
N THR A 274 -3.21 2.32 0.33
CA THR A 274 -3.90 3.06 1.39
C THR A 274 -4.86 4.06 0.79
N TYR A 275 -6.10 4.07 1.26
CA TYR A 275 -7.03 5.17 1.02
C TYR A 275 -7.03 6.13 2.20
N ASP A 276 -6.77 7.40 1.93
CA ASP A 276 -6.91 8.49 2.89
C ASP A 276 -8.22 9.25 2.64
N GLY A 277 -9.21 9.00 3.48
CA GLY A 277 -10.52 9.67 3.38
C GLY A 277 -10.44 11.17 3.66
N GLY A 278 -9.42 11.65 4.38
CA GLY A 278 -9.22 13.07 4.68
C GLY A 278 -8.82 13.88 3.45
N SER A 279 -7.90 13.38 2.64
CA SER A 279 -7.49 13.98 1.38
C SER A 279 -8.23 13.41 0.15
N LYS A 280 -9.02 12.35 0.33
CA LYS A 280 -9.66 11.57 -0.74
C LYS A 280 -8.65 11.08 -1.77
N ARG A 281 -7.57 10.45 -1.29
CA ARG A 281 -6.48 9.94 -2.13
C ARG A 281 -6.23 8.47 -1.91
N VAL A 282 -5.97 7.74 -2.99
CA VAL A 282 -5.44 6.38 -2.96
C VAL A 282 -3.94 6.46 -3.23
N TYR A 283 -3.14 5.94 -2.31
CA TYR A 283 -1.71 5.75 -2.45
C TYR A 283 -1.45 4.28 -2.79
N PHE A 284 -0.78 4.04 -3.89
CA PHE A 284 -0.61 2.72 -4.48
C PHE A 284 0.89 2.45 -4.64
N ALA A 285 1.48 1.66 -3.74
CA ALA A 285 2.90 1.35 -3.75
C ALA A 285 3.19 0.10 -4.59
N GLY A 286 4.07 0.25 -5.57
CA GLY A 286 4.53 -0.86 -6.40
C GLY A 286 5.99 -0.70 -6.80
N THR A 287 6.53 -1.67 -7.53
CA THR A 287 7.93 -1.61 -7.95
C THR A 287 8.20 -0.39 -8.82
N LEU A 288 9.29 0.33 -8.55
CA LEU A 288 9.78 1.51 -9.28
C LEU A 288 8.96 2.79 -9.10
N PHE A 289 7.68 2.72 -8.72
CA PHE A 289 6.84 3.91 -8.60
C PHE A 289 5.82 3.79 -7.46
N ILE A 290 5.42 4.96 -6.94
CA ILE A 290 4.19 5.13 -6.18
C ILE A 290 3.22 5.90 -7.08
N ASP A 291 2.05 5.34 -7.36
CA ASP A 291 0.95 6.08 -7.96
C ASP A 291 0.07 6.71 -6.87
N VAL A 292 -0.35 7.95 -7.09
CA VAL A 292 -1.32 8.62 -6.23
C VAL A 292 -2.51 9.04 -7.06
N PHE A 293 -3.69 8.53 -6.68
CA PHE A 293 -4.95 8.83 -7.35
C PHE A 293 -5.80 9.73 -6.47
N GLN A 294 -6.29 10.84 -7.02
CA GLN A 294 -7.24 11.73 -6.39
C GLN A 294 -8.66 11.30 -6.73
N GLN A 295 -9.45 10.96 -5.75
CA GLN A 295 -10.88 10.77 -5.89
C GLN A 295 -11.55 12.14 -6.06
N ARG A 296 -12.24 12.37 -7.17
CA ARG A 296 -13.02 13.57 -7.45
C ARG A 296 -14.44 13.45 -6.91
N ASP A 297 -15.00 12.29 -7.12
CA ASP A 297 -16.26 11.81 -6.53
C ASP A 297 -16.20 10.29 -6.42
N ALA A 298 -17.29 9.63 -6.07
CA ALA A 298 -17.33 8.20 -5.88
C ALA A 298 -16.88 7.38 -7.11
N ASP A 299 -17.06 7.93 -8.31
CA ASP A 299 -16.88 7.20 -9.56
C ASP A 299 -15.70 7.70 -10.43
N HIS A 300 -15.14 8.89 -10.10
CA HIS A 300 -14.11 9.52 -10.92
C HIS A 300 -12.81 9.73 -10.14
N TYR A 301 -11.71 9.32 -10.73
CA TYR A 301 -10.37 9.34 -10.14
C TYR A 301 -9.36 9.84 -11.16
N ASP A 302 -8.45 10.72 -10.72
CA ASP A 302 -7.34 11.22 -11.53
C ASP A 302 -6.02 10.78 -10.91
N ARG A 303 -5.09 10.24 -11.71
CA ARG A 303 -3.72 10.03 -11.25
C ARG A 303 -3.02 11.38 -11.18
N ILE A 304 -2.76 11.85 -9.94
CA ILE A 304 -2.09 13.13 -9.65
C ILE A 304 -0.59 12.96 -9.35
N GLY A 305 -0.11 11.74 -9.24
CA GLY A 305 1.29 11.43 -9.00
C GLY A 305 1.70 10.08 -9.58
N HIS A 306 2.90 10.04 -10.16
CA HIS A 306 3.64 8.84 -10.57
C HIS A 306 5.07 9.03 -10.11
N VAL A 307 5.31 8.79 -8.82
CA VAL A 307 6.53 9.18 -8.11
C VAL A 307 7.58 8.08 -8.27
N PRO A 308 8.73 8.33 -8.89
CA PRO A 308 9.76 7.32 -9.06
C PRO A 308 10.37 6.90 -7.72
N THR A 309 10.56 5.60 -7.57
CA THR A 309 11.12 4.99 -6.36
C THR A 309 12.29 4.07 -6.69
N SER A 310 12.22 2.79 -6.33
CA SER A 310 13.26 1.81 -6.55
C SER A 310 12.66 0.43 -6.88
N PHE A 311 13.49 -0.46 -7.36
CA PHE A 311 13.09 -1.84 -7.64
C PHE A 311 12.62 -2.53 -6.35
N ARG A 312 11.51 -3.27 -6.41
CA ARG A 312 10.86 -3.98 -5.29
C ARG A 312 10.40 -3.07 -4.13
N ALA A 313 10.42 -1.74 -4.27
CA ALA A 313 9.96 -0.81 -3.24
C ALA A 313 8.42 -0.71 -3.27
N LYS A 314 7.74 -1.71 -2.72
CA LYS A 314 6.28 -1.92 -2.77
C LYS A 314 5.59 -1.86 -1.41
N THR A 315 6.37 -1.86 -0.33
CA THR A 315 5.91 -1.85 1.06
C THR A 315 5.91 -0.41 1.59
N ALA A 316 4.76 0.06 2.06
CA ALA A 316 4.62 1.47 2.43
C ALA A 316 3.52 1.71 3.48
N ILE A 317 3.58 2.85 4.14
CA ILE A 317 2.53 3.32 5.04
C ILE A 317 2.35 4.84 4.95
N LEU A 318 1.11 5.28 4.90
CA LEU A 318 0.74 6.67 5.11
C LEU A 318 0.46 6.92 6.60
N ILE A 319 1.05 7.99 7.16
CA ILE A 319 0.73 8.48 8.51
C ILE A 319 0.16 9.90 8.36
N PRO A 320 -1.16 10.04 8.21
CA PRO A 320 -1.82 11.32 7.93
C PRO A 320 -1.54 12.37 9.00
N GLU A 321 -1.48 11.98 10.28
CA GLU A 321 -1.22 12.86 11.43
C GLU A 321 0.15 13.56 11.32
N LEU A 322 1.10 12.97 10.61
CA LEU A 322 2.44 13.52 10.38
C LEU A 322 2.59 14.14 8.99
N ASN A 323 1.59 14.03 8.11
CA ASN A 323 1.69 14.32 6.69
C ASN A 323 2.90 13.61 6.05
N ARG A 324 3.13 12.35 6.40
CA ARG A 324 4.27 11.57 5.93
C ARG A 324 3.86 10.23 5.34
N TYR A 325 4.60 9.84 4.32
CA TYR A 325 4.51 8.54 3.69
C TYR A 325 5.87 7.86 3.77
N TYR A 326 5.91 6.67 4.33
CA TYR A 326 7.12 5.87 4.49
C TYR A 326 7.10 4.74 3.47
N LEU A 327 8.23 4.53 2.80
CA LEU A 327 8.41 3.47 1.79
C LEU A 327 9.67 2.67 2.13
N ALA A 328 9.54 1.37 2.25
CA ALA A 328 10.68 0.48 2.37
C ALA A 328 11.28 0.18 0.98
N VAL A 329 12.58 0.31 0.88
CA VAL A 329 13.38 -0.03 -0.29
C VAL A 329 14.27 -1.21 0.11
N PRO A 330 14.08 -2.41 -0.47
CA PRO A 330 14.90 -3.57 -0.14
C PRO A 330 16.32 -3.45 -0.71
N HIS A 331 17.26 -4.17 -0.11
CA HIS A 331 18.56 -4.40 -0.75
C HIS A 331 18.35 -5.27 -1.99
N HIS A 332 18.99 -4.91 -3.09
CA HIS A 332 19.02 -5.71 -4.30
C HIS A 332 20.20 -5.32 -5.18
N GLU A 333 21.12 -6.25 -5.44
CA GLU A 333 22.35 -5.99 -6.18
C GLU A 333 23.13 -4.77 -5.64
N THR A 334 23.17 -3.68 -6.39
CA THR A 334 23.83 -2.42 -5.99
C THR A 334 22.91 -1.45 -5.24
N GLN A 335 21.62 -1.75 -5.16
CA GLN A 335 20.63 -0.96 -4.41
C GLN A 335 20.74 -1.29 -2.92
N SER A 336 21.09 -0.32 -2.09
CA SER A 336 21.13 -0.48 -0.64
C SER A 336 19.73 -0.45 -0.02
N ALA A 337 19.53 -1.23 1.05
CA ALA A 337 18.29 -1.15 1.80
C ALA A 337 18.15 0.19 2.53
N GLU A 338 16.95 0.77 2.48
CA GLU A 338 16.63 2.01 3.16
C GLU A 338 15.13 2.14 3.43
N VAL A 339 14.73 3.03 4.35
CA VAL A 339 13.36 3.52 4.45
C VAL A 339 13.35 4.97 3.99
N ARG A 340 12.58 5.27 2.96
CA ARG A 340 12.36 6.62 2.44
C ARG A 340 11.19 7.29 3.16
N VAL A 341 11.39 8.54 3.55
CA VAL A 341 10.38 9.37 4.19
C VAL A 341 9.98 10.47 3.22
N TYR A 342 8.73 10.46 2.80
CA TYR A 342 8.18 11.47 1.92
C TYR A 342 7.24 12.39 2.71
N LYS A 343 7.33 13.68 2.44
CA LYS A 343 6.29 14.64 2.82
C LYS A 343 5.12 14.53 1.87
N VAL A 344 3.93 14.43 2.43
CA VAL A 344 2.68 14.49 1.69
C VAL A 344 2.32 15.96 1.47
N LEU A 345 2.11 16.34 0.21
CA LEU A 345 1.67 17.70 -0.16
C LEU A 345 0.15 17.73 -0.38
N PRO A 346 -0.48 18.91 -0.12
CA PRO A 346 -1.93 19.10 -0.31
C PRO A 346 -2.39 18.85 -1.73
#